data_a5fc7d8fe391fec0f7fcf8d2e41772f6
#
_entry.id   a5fc7d8fe391fec0f7fcf8d2e41772f6
#
_cell.length_a   1.000
_cell.length_b   1.000
_cell.length_c   1.000
_cell.angle_alpha   90.00
_cell.angle_beta   90.00
_cell.angle_gamma   90.00
#
_symmetry.space_group_name_H-M   'P 1'
#
loop_
_entity.id
_entity.type
_entity.pdbx_description
1 polymer ?
#
loop_
_entity_poly.entity_id
_entity_poly.type
_entity_poly.pdbx_seq_one_letter_code
_entity_poly.pdbx_strand_id
1 'polypeptide(L)'
;MASVREVFDASTDFTVGIEEEFAILDPDTHALTHRFAELSEAAEADPVLADAVAGELIQSEIEIRSGRGEDFADAVRGQRGARARLLRLAAERGVLLATTGTHPWSPWQEQRVIDTDHYRRVERDLQYLAWRNNTFSLHVHVGIRGADRAIAVCDRLRPVLSELLALSAN
;
A
#
# COMPACT_ATOMS: atom_id res chain seq x y z
N MET A 1 21.97 -13.87 -10.92
CA MET A 1 21.18 -13.02 -9.96
C MET A 1 22.14 -12.45 -8.94
N ALA A 2 22.02 -11.15 -8.61
CA ALA A 2 22.76 -10.57 -7.50
C ALA A 2 22.38 -11.29 -6.19
N SER A 3 23.32 -11.45 -5.26
CA SER A 3 23.02 -11.98 -3.94
C SER A 3 22.18 -10.96 -3.15
N VAL A 4 21.46 -11.43 -2.14
CA VAL A 4 20.65 -10.53 -1.27
C VAL A 4 21.53 -9.43 -0.67
N ARG A 5 22.76 -9.74 -0.25
CA ARG A 5 23.70 -8.75 0.29
C ARG A 5 24.08 -7.68 -0.73
N GLU A 6 24.34 -8.06 -1.98
CA GLU A 6 24.64 -7.09 -3.05
C GLU A 6 23.50 -6.12 -3.31
N VAL A 7 22.23 -6.58 -3.19
CA VAL A 7 21.06 -5.69 -3.31
C VAL A 7 21.05 -4.64 -2.19
N PHE A 8 21.33 -5.03 -0.94
CA PHE A 8 21.43 -4.08 0.17
C PHE A 8 22.62 -3.11 0.02
N ASP A 9 23.75 -3.59 -0.48
CA ASP A 9 24.94 -2.77 -0.69
C ASP A 9 24.76 -1.76 -1.84
N ALA A 10 23.89 -2.06 -2.80
CA ALA A 10 23.51 -1.16 -3.89
C ALA A 10 22.45 -0.10 -3.48
N SER A 11 21.85 -0.22 -2.31
CA SER A 11 20.88 0.76 -1.80
C SER A 11 21.53 2.14 -1.59
N THR A 12 20.71 3.18 -1.62
CA THR A 12 21.14 4.56 -1.38
C THR A 12 20.55 5.07 -0.08
N ASP A 13 21.38 5.64 0.79
CA ASP A 13 20.92 6.18 2.08
C ASP A 13 19.92 7.33 1.88
N PHE A 14 18.87 7.32 2.71
CA PHE A 14 17.85 8.36 2.84
C PHE A 14 16.97 8.60 1.60
N THR A 15 17.04 7.72 0.59
CA THR A 15 15.97 7.67 -0.40
C THR A 15 14.67 7.23 0.27
N VAL A 16 13.54 7.73 -0.20
CA VAL A 16 12.23 7.45 0.42
C VAL A 16 11.24 6.92 -0.61
N GLY A 17 10.47 5.92 -0.24
CA GLY A 17 9.28 5.47 -0.95
C GLY A 17 8.07 5.56 -0.02
N ILE A 18 6.91 5.92 -0.58
CA ILE A 18 5.65 5.99 0.14
C ILE A 18 4.64 5.09 -0.57
N GLU A 19 3.96 4.25 0.19
CA GLU A 19 2.81 3.47 -0.26
C GLU A 19 1.60 3.86 0.57
N GLU A 20 0.47 4.08 -0.07
CA GLU A 20 -0.77 4.47 0.57
C GLU A 20 -1.91 3.59 0.07
N GLU A 21 -2.55 2.90 0.98
CA GLU A 21 -3.66 2.01 0.73
C GLU A 21 -5.00 2.72 0.97
N PHE A 22 -5.95 2.47 0.09
CA PHE A 22 -7.30 3.04 0.17
C PHE A 22 -8.34 1.95 0.18
N ALA A 23 -9.30 2.09 1.09
CA ALA A 23 -10.55 1.36 1.01
C ALA A 23 -11.37 1.87 -0.17
N ILE A 24 -11.87 0.96 -1.00
CA ILE A 24 -12.81 1.27 -2.10
C ILE A 24 -14.22 1.14 -1.56
N LEU A 25 -14.97 2.25 -1.57
CA LEU A 25 -16.29 2.32 -0.97
C LEU A 25 -17.39 2.55 -2.01
N ASP A 26 -18.50 1.92 -1.76
CA ASP A 26 -19.77 2.23 -2.41
C ASP A 26 -20.23 3.65 -1.99
N PRO A 27 -20.61 4.54 -2.93
CA PRO A 27 -20.90 5.94 -2.62
C PRO A 27 -22.17 6.16 -1.79
N ASP A 28 -23.12 5.22 -1.84
CA ASP A 28 -24.41 5.37 -1.17
C ASP A 28 -24.38 4.76 0.24
N THR A 29 -23.78 3.59 0.38
CA THR A 29 -23.75 2.84 1.64
C THR A 29 -22.47 3.06 2.45
N HIS A 30 -21.41 3.56 1.81
CA HIS A 30 -20.05 3.64 2.32
C HIS A 30 -19.46 2.29 2.77
N ALA A 31 -20.06 1.18 2.35
CA ALA A 31 -19.50 -0.15 2.59
C ALA A 31 -18.35 -0.45 1.62
N LEU A 32 -17.48 -1.39 2.00
CA LEU A 32 -16.44 -1.87 1.10
C LEU A 32 -17.04 -2.49 -0.16
N THR A 33 -16.48 -2.16 -1.34
CA THR A 33 -16.91 -2.69 -2.62
C THR A 33 -15.74 -3.25 -3.43
N HIS A 34 -15.99 -4.38 -4.12
CA HIS A 34 -14.97 -5.16 -4.84
C HIS A 34 -14.72 -4.60 -6.25
N ARG A 35 -14.12 -3.42 -6.35
CA ARG A 35 -13.90 -2.69 -7.62
C ARG A 35 -12.43 -2.50 -7.98
N PHE A 36 -11.50 -3.20 -7.30
CA PHE A 36 -10.07 -3.09 -7.60
C PHE A 36 -9.74 -3.36 -9.07
N ALA A 37 -10.20 -4.48 -9.63
CA ALA A 37 -9.87 -4.86 -11.00
C ALA A 37 -10.26 -3.78 -12.03
N GLU A 38 -11.43 -3.19 -11.88
CA GLU A 38 -11.91 -2.09 -12.75
C GLU A 38 -11.05 -0.82 -12.61
N LEU A 39 -10.72 -0.44 -11.38
CA LEU A 39 -9.90 0.75 -11.12
C LEU A 39 -8.46 0.55 -11.61
N SER A 40 -7.91 -0.65 -11.42
CA SER A 40 -6.57 -1.01 -11.87
C SER A 40 -6.48 -0.97 -13.40
N GLU A 41 -7.44 -1.59 -14.12
CA GLU A 41 -7.52 -1.52 -15.59
C GLU A 41 -7.63 -0.07 -16.08
N ALA A 42 -8.46 0.73 -15.43
CA ALA A 42 -8.62 2.13 -15.79
C ALA A 42 -7.35 2.96 -15.50
N ALA A 43 -6.59 2.62 -14.48
CA ALA A 43 -5.33 3.28 -14.13
C ALA A 43 -4.24 3.04 -15.18
N GLU A 44 -4.25 1.91 -15.88
CA GLU A 44 -3.28 1.60 -16.95
C GLU A 44 -3.27 2.63 -18.08
N ALA A 45 -4.39 3.33 -18.29
CA ALA A 45 -4.51 4.37 -19.33
C ALA A 45 -3.92 5.74 -18.88
N ASP A 46 -3.66 5.93 -17.59
CA ASP A 46 -3.05 7.16 -17.06
C ASP A 46 -1.54 6.96 -16.87
N PRO A 47 -0.70 7.78 -17.52
CA PRO A 47 0.76 7.59 -17.51
C PRO A 47 1.42 7.74 -16.13
N VAL A 48 0.71 8.31 -15.14
CA VAL A 48 1.22 8.41 -13.76
C VAL A 48 0.71 7.23 -12.92
N LEU A 49 -0.56 6.83 -13.14
CA LEU A 49 -1.17 5.76 -12.36
C LEU A 49 -0.72 4.37 -12.82
N ALA A 50 -0.39 4.20 -14.10
CA ALA A 50 0.03 2.91 -14.65
C ALA A 50 1.20 2.26 -13.87
N ASP A 51 2.15 3.07 -13.42
CA ASP A 51 3.30 2.60 -12.64
C ASP A 51 3.09 2.73 -11.11
N ALA A 52 2.11 3.55 -10.70
CA ALA A 52 1.88 3.86 -9.28
C ALA A 52 0.86 2.92 -8.63
N VAL A 53 -0.19 2.51 -9.36
CA VAL A 53 -1.27 1.68 -8.82
C VAL A 53 -0.83 0.23 -8.65
N ALA A 54 -1.18 -0.34 -7.52
CA ALA A 54 -1.01 -1.76 -7.23
C ALA A 54 -2.23 -2.34 -6.52
N GLY A 55 -2.35 -3.67 -6.57
CA GLY A 55 -3.23 -4.43 -5.70
C GLY A 55 -2.44 -4.93 -4.50
N GLU A 56 -3.11 -4.93 -3.36
CA GLU A 56 -2.59 -5.61 -2.17
C GLU A 56 -3.26 -6.99 -2.07
N LEU A 57 -4.07 -7.27 -1.08
CA LEU A 57 -4.64 -8.60 -0.88
C LEU A 57 -6.10 -8.72 -1.35
N ILE A 58 -6.92 -7.70 -1.10
CA ILE A 58 -8.37 -7.78 -1.26
C ILE A 58 -8.90 -6.89 -2.39
N GLN A 59 -10.01 -7.31 -3.00
CA GLN A 59 -10.66 -6.61 -4.13
C GLN A 59 -11.29 -5.25 -3.76
N SER A 60 -11.42 -4.97 -2.47
CA SER A 60 -11.94 -3.69 -1.94
C SER A 60 -10.86 -2.74 -1.48
N GLU A 61 -9.64 -2.95 -1.95
CA GLU A 61 -8.46 -2.17 -1.64
C GLU A 61 -7.71 -1.79 -2.92
N ILE A 62 -7.11 -0.60 -2.92
CA ILE A 62 -6.21 -0.14 -3.97
C ILE A 62 -5.05 0.64 -3.35
N GLU A 63 -3.85 0.31 -3.76
CA GLU A 63 -2.63 0.95 -3.31
C GLU A 63 -2.07 1.89 -4.37
N ILE A 64 -1.46 2.99 -3.93
CA ILE A 64 -0.58 3.80 -4.77
C ILE A 64 0.81 3.93 -4.16
N ARG A 65 1.81 3.91 -5.03
CA ARG A 65 3.22 4.02 -4.68
C ARG A 65 3.83 5.27 -5.28
N SER A 66 4.61 6.01 -4.49
CA SER A 66 5.33 7.21 -4.98
C SER A 66 6.46 6.86 -5.96
N GLY A 67 6.87 5.60 -5.98
CA GLY A 67 8.18 5.23 -6.48
C GLY A 67 9.29 5.67 -5.53
N ARG A 68 10.54 5.53 -5.97
CA ARG A 68 11.71 5.96 -5.20
C ARG A 68 11.94 7.46 -5.38
N GLY A 69 11.80 8.23 -4.30
CA GLY A 69 12.23 9.61 -4.22
C GLY A 69 13.68 9.75 -3.73
N GLU A 70 14.39 10.76 -4.18
CA GLU A 70 15.75 11.04 -3.70
C GLU A 70 15.77 11.53 -2.24
N ASP A 71 14.63 12.07 -1.78
CA ASP A 71 14.38 12.46 -0.40
C ASP A 71 12.88 12.37 -0.08
N PHE A 72 12.50 12.69 1.18
CA PHE A 72 11.11 12.69 1.63
C PHE A 72 10.24 13.70 0.84
N ALA A 73 10.75 14.88 0.54
CA ALA A 73 9.98 15.89 -0.17
C ALA A 73 9.67 15.47 -1.61
N ASP A 74 10.62 14.78 -2.25
CA ASP A 74 10.45 14.22 -3.59
C ASP A 74 9.39 13.10 -3.59
N ALA A 75 9.49 12.14 -2.68
CA ALA A 75 8.50 11.07 -2.52
C ALA A 75 7.09 11.64 -2.26
N VAL A 76 6.95 12.64 -1.39
CA VAL A 76 5.67 13.30 -1.10
C VAL A 76 5.10 14.01 -2.33
N ARG A 77 5.93 14.63 -3.17
CA ARG A 77 5.45 15.25 -4.43
C ARG A 77 4.86 14.20 -5.38
N GLY A 78 5.57 13.08 -5.58
CA GLY A 78 5.09 11.95 -6.38
C GLY A 78 3.77 11.40 -5.85
N GLN A 79 3.73 11.10 -4.55
CA GLN A 79 2.55 10.55 -3.88
C GLN A 79 1.33 11.47 -4.01
N ARG A 80 1.48 12.77 -3.79
CA ARG A 80 0.39 13.75 -3.96
C ARG A 80 -0.13 13.80 -5.39
N GLY A 81 0.75 13.69 -6.39
CA GLY A 81 0.38 13.65 -7.80
C GLY A 81 -0.46 12.41 -8.13
N ALA A 82 0.02 11.23 -7.74
CA ALA A 82 -0.68 9.96 -7.95
C ALA A 82 -2.02 9.94 -7.20
N ARG A 83 -2.04 10.36 -5.93
CA ARG A 83 -3.26 10.45 -5.11
C ARG A 83 -4.34 11.32 -5.76
N ALA A 84 -3.99 12.52 -6.22
CA ALA A 84 -4.95 13.43 -6.85
C ALA A 84 -5.54 12.84 -8.14
N ARG A 85 -4.77 12.05 -8.89
CA ARG A 85 -5.24 11.35 -10.09
C ARG A 85 -6.13 10.17 -9.75
N LEU A 86 -5.72 9.34 -8.78
CA LEU A 86 -6.50 8.19 -8.35
C LEU A 86 -7.88 8.62 -7.80
N LEU A 87 -7.94 9.67 -7.00
CA LEU A 87 -9.21 10.21 -6.48
C LEU A 87 -10.15 10.68 -7.59
N ARG A 88 -9.63 11.32 -8.65
CA ARG A 88 -10.43 11.69 -9.82
C ARG A 88 -10.93 10.46 -10.57
N LEU A 89 -10.05 9.50 -10.84
CA LEU A 89 -10.41 8.24 -11.50
C LEU A 89 -11.51 7.50 -10.75
N ALA A 90 -11.39 7.40 -9.43
CA ALA A 90 -12.40 6.77 -8.58
C ALA A 90 -13.76 7.49 -8.69
N ALA A 91 -13.77 8.82 -8.63
CA ALA A 91 -14.98 9.61 -8.79
C ALA A 91 -15.64 9.42 -10.18
N GLU A 92 -14.85 9.37 -11.25
CA GLU A 92 -15.31 9.09 -12.62
C GLU A 92 -15.91 7.68 -12.76
N ARG A 93 -15.47 6.75 -11.92
CA ARG A 93 -15.98 5.37 -11.86
C ARG A 93 -17.09 5.17 -10.82
N GLY A 94 -17.53 6.23 -10.16
CA GLY A 94 -18.64 6.21 -9.21
C GLY A 94 -18.34 5.44 -7.93
N VAL A 95 -17.11 5.50 -7.45
CA VAL A 95 -16.71 4.96 -6.16
C VAL A 95 -16.04 6.05 -5.31
N LEU A 96 -16.04 5.86 -3.99
CA LEU A 96 -15.27 6.68 -3.07
C LEU A 96 -14.01 5.93 -2.64
N LEU A 97 -12.98 6.67 -2.28
CA LEU A 97 -11.78 6.14 -1.64
C LEU A 97 -11.63 6.74 -0.24
N ALA A 98 -11.35 5.88 0.74
CA ALA A 98 -11.11 6.32 2.10
C ALA A 98 -9.76 5.85 2.62
N THR A 99 -9.10 6.71 3.39
CA THR A 99 -7.93 6.37 4.19
C THR A 99 -8.40 6.06 5.60
N THR A 100 -8.23 4.82 6.03
CA THR A 100 -8.65 4.33 7.34
C THR A 100 -7.75 3.17 7.76
N GLY A 101 -7.64 2.87 9.04
CA GLY A 101 -6.88 1.69 9.50
C GLY A 101 -7.64 0.39 9.22
N THR A 102 -8.95 0.38 9.52
CA THR A 102 -9.88 -0.72 9.25
C THR A 102 -11.26 -0.16 8.94
N HIS A 103 -12.06 -0.91 8.18
CA HIS A 103 -13.44 -0.49 7.93
C HIS A 103 -14.34 -0.80 9.14
N PRO A 104 -15.10 0.17 9.66
CA PRO A 104 -15.79 0.02 10.94
C PRO A 104 -17.00 -0.96 10.94
N TRP A 105 -17.61 -1.27 9.80
CA TRP A 105 -18.77 -2.18 9.74
C TRP A 105 -18.76 -3.21 8.62
N SER A 106 -17.96 -3.06 7.56
CA SER A 106 -17.88 -4.08 6.50
C SER A 106 -17.17 -5.33 7.05
N PRO A 107 -17.82 -6.50 7.05
CA PRO A 107 -17.25 -7.68 7.65
C PRO A 107 -16.14 -8.27 6.75
N TRP A 108 -15.07 -8.74 7.38
CA TRP A 108 -13.95 -9.36 6.68
C TRP A 108 -14.37 -10.65 5.95
N GLN A 109 -15.40 -11.35 6.41
CA GLN A 109 -15.92 -12.57 5.80
C GLN A 109 -16.49 -12.34 4.39
N GLU A 110 -16.87 -11.12 4.06
CA GLU A 110 -17.39 -10.74 2.76
C GLU A 110 -16.32 -10.27 1.78
N GLN A 111 -15.08 -10.07 2.27
CA GLN A 111 -14.00 -9.61 1.42
C GLN A 111 -13.48 -10.74 0.53
N ARG A 112 -13.04 -10.38 -0.67
CA ARG A 112 -12.54 -11.30 -1.68
C ARG A 112 -11.09 -11.03 -1.96
N VAL A 113 -10.27 -12.06 -1.90
CA VAL A 113 -8.87 -12.01 -2.29
C VAL A 113 -8.75 -11.75 -3.80
N ILE A 114 -7.78 -10.96 -4.21
CA ILE A 114 -7.44 -10.74 -5.62
C ILE A 114 -6.94 -12.07 -6.22
N ASP A 115 -7.52 -12.47 -7.36
CA ASP A 115 -7.24 -13.78 -7.97
C ASP A 115 -5.93 -13.77 -8.77
N THR A 116 -4.81 -13.91 -8.06
CA THR A 116 -3.47 -14.11 -8.63
C THR A 116 -2.82 -15.33 -8.02
N ASP A 117 -1.81 -15.92 -8.71
CA ASP A 117 -1.05 -17.05 -8.19
C ASP A 117 -0.36 -16.73 -6.86
N HIS A 118 0.07 -15.49 -6.69
CA HIS A 118 0.70 -15.01 -5.47
C HIS A 118 -0.29 -15.02 -4.31
N TYR A 119 -1.45 -14.36 -4.46
CA TYR A 119 -2.43 -14.24 -3.38
C TYR A 119 -3.16 -15.55 -3.09
N ARG A 120 -3.38 -16.40 -4.08
CA ARG A 120 -3.83 -17.79 -3.84
C ARG A 120 -2.86 -18.57 -2.96
N ARG A 121 -1.55 -18.33 -3.10
CA ARG A 121 -0.54 -18.93 -2.23
C ARG A 121 -0.60 -18.35 -0.82
N VAL A 122 -0.69 -17.03 -0.69
CA VAL A 122 -0.84 -16.33 0.61
C VAL A 122 -2.08 -16.85 1.35
N GLU A 123 -3.23 -16.91 0.66
CA GLU A 123 -4.47 -17.43 1.24
C GLU A 123 -4.35 -18.89 1.70
N ARG A 124 -3.77 -19.76 0.87
CA ARG A 124 -3.56 -21.16 1.23
C ARG A 124 -2.63 -21.34 2.43
N ASP A 125 -1.55 -20.56 2.48
CA ASP A 125 -0.50 -20.71 3.48
C ASP A 125 -0.86 -20.05 4.81
N LEU A 126 -1.58 -18.93 4.80
CA LEU A 126 -1.97 -18.16 5.97
C LEU A 126 -3.44 -18.35 6.40
N GLN A 127 -4.32 -18.81 5.50
CA GLN A 127 -5.73 -19.11 5.78
C GLN A 127 -6.43 -17.98 6.57
N TYR A 128 -6.88 -18.26 7.79
CA TYR A 128 -7.60 -17.32 8.65
C TYR A 128 -6.84 -16.00 8.86
N LEU A 129 -5.52 -16.02 8.91
CA LEU A 129 -4.71 -14.80 9.05
C LEU A 129 -4.80 -13.92 7.80
N ALA A 130 -4.74 -14.52 6.61
CA ALA A 130 -4.93 -13.78 5.36
C ALA A 130 -6.33 -13.16 5.29
N TRP A 131 -7.37 -13.92 5.61
CA TRP A 131 -8.76 -13.42 5.56
C TRP A 131 -9.03 -12.28 6.56
N ARG A 132 -8.29 -12.25 7.69
CA ARG A 132 -8.40 -11.18 8.69
C ARG A 132 -7.55 -9.95 8.37
N ASN A 133 -6.70 -10.00 7.35
CA ASN A 133 -5.87 -8.88 6.93
C ASN A 133 -6.70 -7.92 6.04
N ASN A 134 -7.60 -7.18 6.68
CA ASN A 134 -8.44 -6.13 6.08
C ASN A 134 -8.06 -4.79 6.71
N THR A 135 -6.80 -4.43 6.55
CA THR A 135 -6.21 -3.19 7.07
C THR A 135 -5.71 -2.36 5.91
N PHE A 136 -5.86 -1.06 6.02
CA PHE A 136 -5.41 -0.08 5.05
C PHE A 136 -4.34 0.76 5.70
N SER A 137 -3.15 0.77 5.14
CA SER A 137 -1.97 1.33 5.77
C SER A 137 -1.31 2.44 4.97
N LEU A 138 -0.39 3.11 5.63
CA LEU A 138 0.58 4.01 5.03
C LEU A 138 1.97 3.46 5.35
N HIS A 139 2.71 3.07 4.32
CA HIS A 139 4.09 2.62 4.46
C HIS A 139 5.07 3.72 4.07
N VAL A 140 6.13 3.87 4.85
CA VAL A 140 7.25 4.74 4.53
C VAL A 140 8.52 3.90 4.50
N HIS A 141 9.09 3.75 3.31
CA HIS A 141 10.33 3.06 3.09
C HIS A 141 11.49 4.05 3.14
N VAL A 142 12.54 3.70 3.86
CA VAL A 142 13.76 4.52 3.92
C VAL A 142 14.95 3.68 3.47
N GLY A 143 15.63 4.14 2.43
CA GLY A 143 16.83 3.49 1.93
C GLY A 143 17.97 3.53 2.94
N ILE A 144 18.54 2.37 3.21
CA ILE A 144 19.74 2.22 4.06
C ILE A 144 20.74 1.36 3.31
N ARG A 145 21.89 1.92 3.03
CA ARG A 145 22.98 1.18 2.36
C ARG A 145 23.66 0.21 3.31
N GLY A 146 23.76 -1.05 2.89
CA GLY A 146 24.44 -2.12 3.58
C GLY A 146 23.55 -2.92 4.52
N ALA A 147 23.57 -4.26 4.38
CA ALA A 147 22.69 -5.18 5.10
C ALA A 147 22.84 -5.07 6.63
N ASP A 148 24.07 -5.01 7.12
CA ASP A 148 24.33 -4.96 8.57
C ASP A 148 23.84 -3.64 9.20
N ARG A 149 23.93 -2.53 8.44
CA ARG A 149 23.37 -1.24 8.87
C ARG A 149 21.84 -1.25 8.85
N ALA A 150 21.23 -1.83 7.83
CA ALA A 150 19.78 -1.93 7.73
C ALA A 150 19.19 -2.69 8.93
N ILE A 151 19.77 -3.84 9.29
CA ILE A 151 19.36 -4.60 10.49
C ILE A 151 19.59 -3.80 11.78
N ALA A 152 20.73 -3.11 11.92
CA ALA A 152 21.00 -2.29 13.10
C ALA A 152 20.00 -1.13 13.24
N VAL A 153 19.52 -0.54 12.12
CA VAL A 153 18.45 0.46 12.13
C VAL A 153 17.12 -0.15 12.57
N CYS A 154 16.73 -1.32 12.01
CA CYS A 154 15.51 -2.04 12.42
C CYS A 154 15.52 -2.32 13.93
N ASP A 155 16.63 -2.82 14.48
CA ASP A 155 16.75 -3.10 15.93
C ASP A 155 16.61 -1.82 16.78
N ARG A 156 17.14 -0.70 16.31
CA ARG A 156 17.07 0.59 17.00
C ARG A 156 15.71 1.28 16.88
N LEU A 157 14.89 0.94 15.88
CA LEU A 157 13.52 1.43 15.77
C LEU A 157 12.57 0.73 16.75
N ARG A 158 12.85 -0.50 17.16
CA ARG A 158 11.97 -1.28 18.05
C ARG A 158 11.54 -0.56 19.33
N PRO A 159 12.42 0.17 20.06
CA PRO A 159 12.01 0.90 21.25
C PRO A 159 11.02 2.05 21.01
N VAL A 160 10.92 2.58 19.77
CA VAL A 160 10.05 3.72 19.42
C VAL A 160 8.80 3.31 18.64
N LEU A 161 8.54 2.00 18.47
CA LEU A 161 7.37 1.52 17.74
C LEU A 161 6.05 1.90 18.43
N SER A 162 6.02 1.96 19.75
CA SER A 162 4.83 2.38 20.51
C SER A 162 4.46 3.83 20.25
N GLU A 163 5.46 4.71 20.14
CA GLU A 163 5.28 6.12 19.81
C GLU A 163 4.82 6.30 18.36
N LEU A 164 5.41 5.56 17.44
CA LEU A 164 4.98 5.56 16.03
C LEU A 164 3.53 5.06 15.89
N LEU A 165 3.16 4.00 16.61
CA LEU A 165 1.79 3.51 16.65
C LEU A 165 0.83 4.56 17.19
N ALA A 166 1.19 5.24 18.28
CA ALA A 166 0.36 6.30 18.87
C ALA A 166 0.18 7.50 17.91
N LEU A 167 1.22 7.86 17.13
CA LEU A 167 1.15 8.93 16.14
C LEU A 167 0.34 8.54 14.89
N SER A 168 0.30 7.26 14.56
CA SER A 168 -0.45 6.74 13.39
C SER A 168 -1.86 6.26 13.74
N ALA A 169 -2.25 6.28 15.01
CA ALA A 169 -3.59 5.89 15.43
C ALA A 169 -4.64 6.85 14.83
N ASN A 170 -5.67 6.25 14.23
CA ASN A 170 -6.69 6.94 13.44
C ASN A 170 -8.07 6.76 14.10
#